data_214d9d1bb707c76b979e75488f29914d
#
_entry.id   214d9d1bb707c76b979e75488f29914d
#
_cell.length_a   1.000
_cell.length_b   1.000
_cell.length_c   1.000
_cell.angle_alpha   90.00
_cell.angle_beta   90.00
_cell.angle_gamma   90.00
#
_symmetry.space_group_name_H-M   'P 1'
#
loop_
_entity.id
_entity.type
_entity.pdbx_description
1 polymer ?
#
loop_
_entity_poly.entity_id
_entity_poly.type
_entity_poly.pdbx_seq_one_letter_code
_entity_poly.pdbx_strand_id
1 'polypeptide(L)'
;FCMVYGTVLIPRIMVRRLCYIFLAIFCVSCYESKEKHIIKLVSEWEGRQIIFPEDVAYTLYGKDTISMYEHDSCYKILTYIDSTGCVGCRLNLDRWLLFAEQIDTLFEGNVSLRFFIHPKDDNLLKSYFQRDCFNLPVCFDYEDEINTLNHFPEEIMFQTFLLDTEDRVVAM
;
A
#
# COMPACT_ATOMS: atom_id res chain seq x y z
N PHE A 1 58.71 -42.06 -12.61
CA PHE A 1 57.61 -41.20 -13.06
C PHE A 1 57.03 -40.46 -11.84
N CYS A 2 57.50 -39.25 -11.60
CA CYS A 2 57.05 -38.40 -10.52
C CYS A 2 56.11 -37.38 -11.13
N MET A 3 54.80 -37.52 -10.85
CA MET A 3 53.81 -36.45 -11.17
C MET A 3 53.89 -35.39 -10.08
N VAL A 4 54.37 -34.20 -10.45
CA VAL A 4 54.33 -32.99 -9.60
C VAL A 4 52.97 -32.37 -9.74
N TYR A 5 52.12 -32.54 -8.73
CA TYR A 5 50.89 -31.75 -8.59
C TYR A 5 51.28 -30.35 -8.12
N GLY A 6 51.29 -29.40 -9.06
CA GLY A 6 51.42 -27.98 -8.75
C GLY A 6 50.14 -27.46 -8.07
N THR A 7 50.12 -27.42 -6.75
CA THR A 7 49.08 -26.68 -5.99
C THR A 7 49.29 -25.20 -6.19
N VAL A 8 48.44 -24.60 -7.01
CA VAL A 8 48.36 -23.14 -7.17
C VAL A 8 47.89 -22.54 -5.84
N LEU A 9 48.83 -22.01 -5.06
CA LEU A 9 48.57 -21.32 -3.82
C LEU A 9 47.91 -19.95 -4.14
N ILE A 10 46.58 -19.91 -4.26
CA ILE A 10 45.87 -18.64 -4.44
C ILE A 10 46.05 -17.86 -3.14
N PRO A 11 46.67 -16.65 -3.16
CA PRO A 11 46.90 -15.90 -1.93
C PRO A 11 45.57 -15.52 -1.29
N ARG A 12 45.42 -15.79 0.01
CA ARG A 12 44.19 -15.50 0.80
C ARG A 12 43.64 -14.08 0.60
N ILE A 13 44.49 -13.15 0.26
CA ILE A 13 44.15 -11.75 -0.04
C ILE A 13 43.36 -11.62 -1.36
N MET A 14 43.69 -12.41 -2.39
CA MET A 14 42.95 -12.43 -3.66
C MET A 14 41.54 -13.00 -3.48
N VAL A 15 41.42 -14.10 -2.75
CA VAL A 15 40.09 -14.70 -2.46
C VAL A 15 39.22 -13.73 -1.68
N ARG A 16 39.76 -13.03 -0.67
CA ARG A 16 39.01 -12.00 0.07
C ARG A 16 38.53 -10.84 -0.81
N ARG A 17 39.37 -10.34 -1.70
CA ARG A 17 39.00 -9.27 -2.65
C ARG A 17 37.97 -9.75 -3.65
N LEU A 18 38.07 -10.98 -4.15
CA LEU A 18 37.04 -11.56 -5.02
C LEU A 18 35.69 -11.70 -4.30
N CYS A 19 35.67 -12.15 -3.05
CA CYS A 19 34.44 -12.21 -2.25
C CYS A 19 33.78 -10.84 -2.07
N TYR A 20 34.54 -9.77 -1.82
CA TYR A 20 33.97 -8.40 -1.72
C TYR A 20 33.39 -7.90 -3.03
N ILE A 21 34.08 -8.21 -4.17
CA ILE A 21 33.56 -7.83 -5.50
C ILE A 21 32.26 -8.60 -5.81
N PHE A 22 32.21 -9.91 -5.53
CA PHE A 22 30.99 -10.70 -5.69
C PHE A 22 29.86 -10.18 -4.80
N LEU A 23 30.15 -9.84 -3.53
CA LEU A 23 29.16 -9.29 -2.61
C LEU A 23 28.62 -7.95 -3.12
N ALA A 24 29.49 -7.07 -3.62
CA ALA A 24 29.08 -5.77 -4.19
C ALA A 24 28.20 -5.94 -5.44
N ILE A 25 28.53 -6.87 -6.34
CA ILE A 25 27.73 -7.16 -7.54
C ILE A 25 26.35 -7.70 -7.16
N PHE A 26 26.25 -8.58 -6.15
CA PHE A 26 24.99 -9.10 -5.65
C PHE A 26 24.10 -8.00 -5.06
N CYS A 27 24.66 -7.04 -4.31
CA CYS A 27 23.90 -5.92 -3.74
C CYS A 27 23.34 -5.00 -4.83
N VAL A 28 24.10 -4.69 -5.86
CA VAL A 28 23.66 -3.83 -6.98
C VAL A 28 22.57 -4.52 -7.80
N SER A 29 22.72 -5.80 -8.11
CA SER A 29 21.72 -6.58 -8.87
C SER A 29 20.37 -6.66 -8.15
N CYS A 30 20.37 -6.78 -6.81
CA CYS A 30 19.14 -6.85 -6.03
C CYS A 30 18.38 -5.50 -6.00
N TYR A 31 19.11 -4.38 -5.96
CA TYR A 31 18.52 -3.04 -5.98
C TYR A 31 17.85 -2.74 -7.33
N GLU A 32 18.55 -3.00 -8.42
CA GLU A 32 18.03 -2.78 -9.80
C GLU A 32 16.78 -3.64 -10.09
N SER A 33 16.69 -4.83 -9.52
CA SER A 33 15.51 -5.71 -9.65
C SER A 33 14.27 -5.13 -8.95
N LYS A 34 14.42 -4.54 -7.75
CA LYS A 34 13.31 -3.92 -7.01
C LYS A 34 12.79 -2.66 -7.69
N GLU A 35 13.67 -1.81 -8.18
CA GLU A 35 13.28 -0.58 -8.89
C GLU A 35 12.48 -0.90 -10.16
N LYS A 36 12.93 -1.87 -10.94
CA LYS A 36 12.21 -2.34 -12.14
C LYS A 36 10.84 -2.92 -11.79
N HIS A 37 10.74 -3.66 -10.68
CA HIS A 37 9.46 -4.19 -10.21
C HIS A 37 8.49 -3.06 -9.84
N ILE A 38 8.94 -2.07 -9.09
CA ILE A 38 8.12 -0.90 -8.70
C ILE A 38 7.64 -0.14 -9.93
N ILE A 39 8.54 0.20 -10.86
CA ILE A 39 8.20 0.92 -12.08
C ILE A 39 7.16 0.14 -12.90
N LYS A 40 7.33 -1.16 -13.03
CA LYS A 40 6.40 -2.03 -13.72
C LYS A 40 5.03 -2.01 -13.04
N LEU A 41 4.98 -2.19 -11.72
CA LEU A 41 3.75 -2.19 -10.95
C LEU A 41 3.00 -0.85 -11.09
N VAL A 42 3.69 0.28 -10.91
CA VAL A 42 3.08 1.61 -11.08
C VAL A 42 2.54 1.78 -12.51
N SER A 43 3.30 1.38 -13.53
CA SER A 43 2.85 1.49 -14.93
C SER A 43 1.66 0.59 -15.27
N GLU A 44 1.48 -0.53 -14.58
CA GLU A 44 0.32 -1.43 -14.75
C GLU A 44 -0.96 -0.86 -14.13
N TRP A 45 -0.80 0.01 -13.14
CA TRP A 45 -1.93 0.62 -12.43
C TRP A 45 -2.31 1.99 -12.97
N GLU A 46 -1.39 2.76 -13.52
CA GLU A 46 -1.65 4.07 -14.09
C GLU A 46 -2.72 4.02 -15.18
N GLY A 47 -3.76 4.85 -15.05
CA GLY A 47 -4.91 4.92 -15.96
C GLY A 47 -5.93 3.78 -15.80
N ARG A 48 -5.69 2.80 -14.93
CA ARG A 48 -6.63 1.72 -14.67
C ARG A 48 -7.83 2.26 -13.89
N GLN A 49 -9.04 1.88 -14.31
CA GLN A 49 -10.26 2.24 -13.61
C GLN A 49 -10.47 1.32 -12.40
N ILE A 50 -10.77 1.92 -11.25
CA ILE A 50 -11.18 1.21 -10.04
C ILE A 50 -12.68 0.97 -10.09
N ILE A 51 -13.07 -0.27 -9.79
CA ILE A 51 -14.48 -0.68 -9.71
C ILE A 51 -14.86 -0.72 -8.24
N PHE A 52 -15.80 0.15 -7.85
CA PHE A 52 -16.36 0.14 -6.50
C PHE A 52 -17.53 -0.85 -6.40
N PRO A 53 -17.73 -1.52 -5.24
CA PRO A 53 -18.92 -2.31 -4.99
C PRO A 53 -20.18 -1.45 -5.07
N GLU A 54 -21.32 -2.06 -5.46
CA GLU A 54 -22.58 -1.34 -5.61
C GLU A 54 -23.18 -0.90 -4.25
N ASP A 55 -23.08 -1.76 -3.24
CA ASP A 55 -23.66 -1.53 -1.91
C ASP A 55 -22.58 -1.12 -0.88
N VAL A 56 -22.08 0.11 -1.00
CA VAL A 56 -21.05 0.63 -0.08
C VAL A 56 -21.69 1.39 1.08
N ALA A 57 -21.46 0.89 2.31
CA ALA A 57 -21.87 1.56 3.53
C ALA A 57 -20.63 2.10 4.28
N TYR A 58 -20.57 3.42 4.43
CA TYR A 58 -19.52 4.05 5.22
C TYR A 58 -19.95 4.24 6.67
N THR A 59 -19.00 4.12 7.58
CA THR A 59 -19.23 4.33 9.01
C THR A 59 -18.26 5.37 9.56
N LEU A 60 -18.72 6.14 10.56
CA LEU A 60 -17.85 6.97 11.40
C LEU A 60 -17.56 6.25 12.71
N TYR A 61 -16.33 6.32 13.19
CA TYR A 61 -15.87 5.60 14.39
C TYR A 61 -16.17 4.09 14.37
N GLY A 62 -16.42 3.55 13.17
CA GLY A 62 -16.82 2.16 13.01
C GLY A 62 -18.20 1.81 13.57
N LYS A 63 -19.07 2.77 13.80
CA LYS A 63 -20.41 2.57 14.40
C LYS A 63 -21.54 3.15 13.59
N ASP A 64 -21.48 4.46 13.33
CA ASP A 64 -22.60 5.19 12.77
C ASP A 64 -22.54 5.12 11.25
N THR A 65 -23.51 4.46 10.63
CA THR A 65 -23.60 4.43 9.16
C THR A 65 -23.94 5.82 8.65
N ILE A 66 -23.17 6.30 7.70
CA ILE A 66 -23.35 7.59 7.05
C ILE A 66 -23.63 7.40 5.56
N SER A 67 -24.53 8.23 5.01
CA SER A 67 -24.68 8.38 3.58
C SER A 67 -23.57 9.31 3.10
N MET A 68 -22.60 8.78 2.37
CA MET A 68 -21.68 9.66 1.66
C MET A 68 -22.40 10.15 0.41
N TYR A 69 -22.59 11.47 0.33
CA TYR A 69 -22.95 12.08 -0.94
C TYR A 69 -21.74 11.91 -1.87
N GLU A 70 -21.90 11.10 -2.87
CA GLU A 70 -20.94 11.02 -3.95
C GLU A 70 -20.91 12.36 -4.67
N HIS A 71 -19.90 13.18 -4.35
CA HIS A 71 -19.50 14.21 -5.30
C HIS A 71 -18.76 13.48 -6.42
N ASP A 72 -19.51 13.06 -7.43
CA ASP A 72 -19.00 12.39 -8.64
C ASP A 72 -17.90 13.18 -9.36
N SER A 73 -17.71 14.43 -8.97
CA SER A 73 -16.81 15.37 -9.62
C SER A 73 -15.52 15.69 -8.85
N CYS A 74 -15.18 14.93 -7.81
CA CYS A 74 -13.94 15.17 -7.06
C CYS A 74 -12.89 14.06 -7.27
N TYR A 75 -11.63 14.42 -7.05
CA TYR A 75 -10.56 13.42 -6.93
C TYR A 75 -10.76 12.58 -5.67
N LYS A 76 -10.33 11.33 -5.70
CA LYS A 76 -10.47 10.41 -4.58
C LYS A 76 -9.11 9.84 -4.18
N ILE A 77 -8.82 9.79 -2.90
CA ILE A 77 -7.70 9.00 -2.38
C ILE A 77 -8.31 7.74 -1.79
N LEU A 78 -8.17 6.64 -2.52
CA LEU A 78 -8.59 5.32 -2.08
C LEU A 78 -7.46 4.65 -1.31
N THR A 79 -7.75 4.18 -0.11
CA THR A 79 -6.85 3.33 0.66
C THR A 79 -7.54 2.01 0.97
N TYR A 80 -6.96 0.91 0.45
CA TYR A 80 -7.38 -0.44 0.79
C TYR A 80 -6.50 -1.01 1.88
N ILE A 81 -7.09 -1.64 2.87
CA ILE A 81 -6.39 -2.22 4.02
C ILE A 81 -6.88 -3.66 4.21
N ASP A 82 -6.04 -4.61 3.84
CA ASP A 82 -6.20 -5.99 4.24
C ASP A 82 -5.71 -6.18 5.68
N SER A 83 -6.59 -6.67 6.54
CA SER A 83 -6.31 -6.83 7.97
C SER A 83 -5.58 -8.13 8.32
N THR A 84 -4.95 -8.80 7.37
CA THR A 84 -4.21 -10.07 7.63
C THR A 84 -3.01 -9.91 8.56
N GLY A 85 -2.69 -8.70 9.00
CA GLY A 85 -1.60 -8.41 9.93
C GLY A 85 -2.02 -7.63 11.18
N CYS A 86 -1.03 -7.11 11.94
CA CYS A 86 -1.28 -6.23 13.08
C CYS A 86 -1.88 -4.90 12.62
N VAL A 87 -3.20 -4.82 12.62
CA VAL A 87 -3.97 -3.68 12.12
C VAL A 87 -3.63 -2.39 12.86
N GLY A 88 -3.52 -2.44 14.18
CA GLY A 88 -3.26 -1.26 15.00
C GLY A 88 -1.91 -0.60 14.72
N CYS A 89 -0.89 -1.38 14.29
CA CYS A 89 0.43 -0.84 13.96
C CYS A 89 0.51 -0.27 12.54
N ARG A 90 -0.42 -0.64 11.65
CA ARG A 90 -0.40 -0.28 10.23
C ARG A 90 -1.27 0.93 9.90
N LEU A 91 -2.33 1.16 10.68
CA LEU A 91 -3.31 2.19 10.35
C LEU A 91 -2.78 3.62 10.47
N ASN A 92 -1.77 3.90 11.33
CA ASN A 92 -1.26 5.26 11.54
C ASN A 92 -2.37 6.32 11.58
N LEU A 93 -3.45 6.05 12.35
CA LEU A 93 -4.70 6.80 12.33
C LEU A 93 -4.51 8.31 12.54
N ASP A 94 -3.58 8.68 13.43
CA ASP A 94 -3.20 10.06 13.70
C ASP A 94 -2.63 10.77 12.47
N ARG A 95 -1.82 10.07 11.66
CA ARG A 95 -1.28 10.64 10.42
C ARG A 95 -2.36 10.83 9.35
N TRP A 96 -3.32 9.90 9.27
CA TRP A 96 -4.44 10.05 8.36
C TRP A 96 -5.34 11.23 8.73
N LEU A 97 -5.57 11.47 10.02
CA LEU A 97 -6.32 12.64 10.49
C LEU A 97 -5.62 13.94 10.11
N LEU A 98 -4.31 14.05 10.36
CA LEU A 98 -3.51 15.22 9.96
C LEU A 98 -3.51 15.40 8.42
N PHE A 99 -3.40 14.33 7.69
CA PHE A 99 -3.41 14.36 6.22
C PHE A 99 -4.77 14.81 5.68
N ALA A 100 -5.87 14.33 6.27
CA ALA A 100 -7.22 14.75 5.92
C ALA A 100 -7.42 16.25 6.12
N GLU A 101 -6.99 16.78 7.25
CA GLU A 101 -7.04 18.22 7.55
C GLU A 101 -6.24 19.06 6.54
N GLN A 102 -5.06 18.59 6.16
CA GLN A 102 -4.23 19.26 5.15
C GLN A 102 -4.89 19.24 3.77
N ILE A 103 -5.46 18.09 3.35
CA ILE A 103 -6.16 17.96 2.08
C ILE A 103 -7.39 18.87 2.02
N ASP A 104 -8.20 18.88 3.06
CA ASP A 104 -9.39 19.71 3.12
C ASP A 104 -9.02 21.19 3.00
N THR A 105 -7.97 21.62 3.71
CA THR A 105 -7.46 23.00 3.67
C THR A 105 -6.88 23.40 2.31
N LEU A 106 -6.14 22.48 1.66
CA LEU A 106 -5.43 22.79 0.40
C LEU A 106 -6.32 22.68 -0.83
N PHE A 107 -7.29 21.77 -0.82
CA PHE A 107 -8.10 21.43 -1.97
C PHE A 107 -9.58 21.80 -1.82
N GLU A 108 -9.98 22.46 -0.72
CA GLU A 108 -11.32 23.01 -0.51
C GLU A 108 -12.46 22.00 -0.78
N GLY A 109 -12.26 20.74 -0.36
CA GLY A 109 -13.24 19.67 -0.55
C GLY A 109 -13.24 19.00 -1.94
N ASN A 110 -12.30 19.38 -2.84
CA ASN A 110 -12.19 18.76 -4.17
C ASN A 110 -11.47 17.40 -4.16
N VAL A 111 -11.03 16.91 -3.00
CA VAL A 111 -10.42 15.60 -2.81
C VAL A 111 -11.11 14.89 -1.66
N SER A 112 -11.62 13.69 -1.89
CA SER A 112 -12.24 12.87 -0.85
C SER A 112 -11.37 11.69 -0.47
N LEU A 113 -11.38 11.32 0.82
CA LEU A 113 -10.70 10.12 1.32
C LEU A 113 -11.69 8.95 1.35
N ARG A 114 -11.27 7.79 0.85
CA ARG A 114 -12.05 6.55 0.79
C ARG A 114 -11.26 5.42 1.43
N PHE A 115 -11.68 4.97 2.58
CA PHE A 115 -11.05 3.84 3.28
C PHE A 115 -11.90 2.59 3.11
N PHE A 116 -11.32 1.56 2.52
CA PHE A 116 -11.90 0.22 2.47
C PHE A 116 -11.05 -0.70 3.32
N ILE A 117 -11.67 -1.34 4.28
CA ILE A 117 -10.97 -2.24 5.21
C ILE A 117 -11.66 -3.60 5.18
N HIS A 118 -10.91 -4.62 4.77
CA HIS A 118 -11.32 -6.01 4.96
C HIS A 118 -10.93 -6.46 6.37
N PRO A 119 -11.87 -6.51 7.35
CA PRO A 119 -11.54 -6.72 8.76
C PRO A 119 -11.44 -8.20 9.08
N LYS A 120 -10.36 -8.61 9.75
CA LYS A 120 -10.28 -9.91 10.41
C LYS A 120 -10.98 -9.91 11.77
N ASP A 121 -10.89 -8.80 12.49
CA ASP A 121 -11.56 -8.54 13.79
C ASP A 121 -12.02 -7.08 13.79
N ASP A 122 -13.29 -6.86 13.49
CA ASP A 122 -13.88 -5.54 13.42
C ASP A 122 -14.07 -4.88 14.79
N ASN A 123 -14.26 -5.67 15.87
CA ASN A 123 -14.40 -5.13 17.21
C ASN A 123 -13.10 -4.47 17.67
N LEU A 124 -11.96 -5.10 17.38
CA LEU A 124 -10.66 -4.54 17.69
C LEU A 124 -10.42 -3.24 16.90
N LEU A 125 -10.74 -3.23 15.62
CA LEU A 125 -10.65 -2.03 14.76
C LEU A 125 -11.52 -0.90 15.28
N LYS A 126 -12.78 -1.16 15.56
CA LYS A 126 -13.73 -0.20 16.11
C LYS A 126 -13.24 0.39 17.42
N SER A 127 -12.59 -0.44 18.28
CA SER A 127 -11.99 0.04 19.53
C SER A 127 -10.84 1.02 19.28
N TYR A 128 -10.00 0.79 18.26
CA TYR A 128 -8.94 1.71 17.88
C TYR A 128 -9.51 3.02 17.34
N PHE A 129 -10.49 2.98 16.45
CA PHE A 129 -11.12 4.19 15.91
C PHE A 129 -11.75 5.07 16.99
N GLN A 130 -12.35 4.46 17.99
CA GLN A 130 -12.92 5.19 19.14
C GLN A 130 -11.84 5.77 20.04
N ARG A 131 -10.82 4.98 20.38
CA ARG A 131 -9.71 5.41 21.24
C ARG A 131 -8.96 6.59 20.62
N ASP A 132 -8.69 6.52 19.32
CA ASP A 132 -7.86 7.48 18.60
C ASP A 132 -8.70 8.58 17.93
N CYS A 133 -10.02 8.63 18.23
CA CYS A 133 -10.97 9.61 17.69
C CYS A 133 -10.95 9.68 16.16
N PHE A 134 -10.77 8.54 15.48
CA PHE A 134 -10.72 8.48 14.03
C PHE A 134 -12.10 8.69 13.43
N ASN A 135 -12.36 9.90 12.98
CA ASN A 135 -13.66 10.38 12.48
C ASN A 135 -13.75 10.42 10.94
N LEU A 136 -12.82 9.77 10.23
CA LEU A 136 -12.91 9.67 8.79
C LEU A 136 -13.86 8.53 8.39
N PRO A 137 -14.55 8.66 7.24
CA PRO A 137 -15.44 7.62 6.73
C PRO A 137 -14.67 6.35 6.36
N VAL A 138 -15.14 5.21 6.85
CA VAL A 138 -14.56 3.88 6.59
C VAL A 138 -15.65 2.93 6.11
N CYS A 139 -15.40 2.22 5.03
CA CYS A 139 -16.18 1.06 4.61
C CYS A 139 -15.54 -0.21 5.18
N PHE A 140 -16.31 -1.00 5.93
CA PHE A 140 -15.93 -2.35 6.31
C PHE A 140 -16.40 -3.32 5.24
N ASP A 141 -15.48 -3.73 4.40
CA ASP A 141 -15.70 -4.69 3.32
C ASP A 141 -15.45 -6.12 3.83
N TYR A 142 -16.48 -6.72 4.43
CA TYR A 142 -16.38 -8.04 5.06
C TYR A 142 -16.12 -9.16 4.06
N GLU A 143 -16.61 -9.01 2.83
CA GLU A 143 -16.49 -10.02 1.76
C GLU A 143 -15.28 -9.78 0.87
N ASP A 144 -14.47 -8.75 1.16
CA ASP A 144 -13.31 -8.35 0.34
C ASP A 144 -13.69 -8.09 -1.12
N GLU A 145 -14.87 -7.49 -1.31
CA GLU A 145 -15.45 -7.31 -2.63
C GLU A 145 -14.64 -6.34 -3.48
N ILE A 146 -14.19 -5.22 -2.90
CA ILE A 146 -13.40 -4.24 -3.65
C ILE A 146 -12.09 -4.84 -4.16
N ASN A 147 -11.44 -5.68 -3.37
CA ASN A 147 -10.22 -6.36 -3.80
C ASN A 147 -10.50 -7.46 -4.81
N THR A 148 -11.61 -8.18 -4.64
CA THR A 148 -12.06 -9.20 -5.61
C THR A 148 -12.32 -8.58 -6.99
N LEU A 149 -12.90 -7.37 -7.04
CA LEU A 149 -13.16 -6.64 -8.28
C LEU A 149 -11.89 -6.08 -8.93
N ASN A 150 -10.93 -5.64 -8.12
CA ASN A 150 -9.77 -4.89 -8.62
C ASN A 150 -8.44 -5.64 -8.59
N HIS A 151 -8.28 -6.67 -7.76
CA HIS A 151 -7.04 -7.41 -7.56
C HIS A 151 -5.87 -6.50 -7.19
N PHE A 152 -5.99 -5.81 -6.05
CA PHE A 152 -4.98 -4.88 -5.56
C PHE A 152 -3.62 -5.56 -5.34
N PRO A 153 -2.51 -4.79 -5.40
CA PRO A 153 -1.18 -5.33 -5.11
C PRO A 153 -1.10 -5.93 -3.71
N GLU A 154 -0.35 -7.02 -3.57
CA GLU A 154 -0.11 -7.65 -2.26
C GLU A 154 0.76 -6.77 -1.35
N GLU A 155 1.62 -5.93 -1.93
CA GLU A 155 2.48 -5.02 -1.20
C GLU A 155 1.70 -3.84 -0.66
N ILE A 156 1.58 -3.78 0.65
CA ILE A 156 0.79 -2.78 1.40
C ILE A 156 1.13 -1.33 1.01
N MET A 157 2.40 -1.06 0.71
CA MET A 157 2.85 0.28 0.32
C MET A 157 2.25 0.77 -0.99
N PHE A 158 1.65 -0.12 -1.79
CA PHE A 158 0.99 0.18 -3.06
C PHE A 158 -0.54 0.01 -3.01
N GLN A 159 -1.14 0.05 -1.83
CA GLN A 159 -2.58 -0.07 -1.61
C GLN A 159 -3.26 1.28 -1.34
N THR A 160 -2.61 2.38 -1.71
CA THR A 160 -3.19 3.73 -1.67
C THR A 160 -3.09 4.36 -3.06
N PHE A 161 -4.21 4.82 -3.58
CA PHE A 161 -4.36 5.30 -4.96
C PHE A 161 -4.97 6.70 -4.98
N LEU A 162 -4.40 7.59 -5.78
CA LEU A 162 -5.07 8.81 -6.19
C LEU A 162 -5.88 8.51 -7.45
N LEU A 163 -7.18 8.77 -7.41
CA LEU A 163 -8.11 8.56 -8.51
C LEU A 163 -8.60 9.91 -9.04
N ASP A 164 -8.83 9.98 -10.33
CA ASP A 164 -9.52 11.11 -10.95
C ASP A 164 -11.05 11.03 -10.75
N THR A 165 -11.77 11.94 -11.41
CA THR A 165 -13.21 12.03 -11.35
C THR A 165 -13.94 10.85 -12.03
N GLU A 166 -13.25 10.05 -12.84
CA GLU A 166 -13.77 8.85 -13.51
C GLU A 166 -13.26 7.56 -12.82
N ASP A 167 -12.75 7.66 -11.60
CA ASP A 167 -12.16 6.57 -10.82
C ASP A 167 -10.94 5.91 -11.47
N ARG A 168 -10.18 6.65 -12.30
CA ARG A 168 -8.95 6.15 -12.88
C ARG A 168 -7.76 6.49 -12.00
N VAL A 169 -6.86 5.55 -11.86
CA VAL A 169 -5.62 5.71 -11.09
C VAL A 169 -4.72 6.76 -11.76
N VAL A 170 -4.44 7.83 -11.03
CA VAL A 170 -3.50 8.89 -11.42
C VAL A 170 -2.13 8.66 -10.79
N ALA A 171 -2.12 8.15 -9.55
CA ALA A 171 -0.90 7.81 -8.82
C ALA A 171 -1.20 6.73 -7.76
N MET A 172 -0.14 6.06 -7.32
CA MET A 172 -0.20 5.09 -6.22
C MET A 172 1.05 5.17 -5.33
#